data_12214cc96589b37ae099d434f1fb8b23
#
_entry.id   12214cc96589b37ae099d434f1fb8b23
#
_cell.length_a   1.000
_cell.length_b   1.000
_cell.length_c   1.000
_cell.angle_alpha   90.00
_cell.angle_beta   90.00
_cell.angle_gamma   90.00
#
_symmetry.space_group_name_H-M   'P 1'
#
loop_
_entity.id
_entity.type
_entity.pdbx_description
1 polymer ?
#
loop_
_entity_poly.entity_id
_entity_poly.type
_entity_poly.pdbx_seq_one_letter_code
_entity_poly.pdbx_strand_id
1 'polypeptide(L)'
;MFNKNLKRELAELREDAAINQQIKNSLYREMMVLELDPQGRIQHANELFISEMGYRREDLIGRPLDGFFSQQFRSEPNYSRLKTAMQRAEHVSGAYRLLRADGQEAWLRSIWQPIKGSDGTLHHFTLCATNLTRTIETSREHESVINALLRSTAVIEFDLGGHVITANQRFLDGMGYRLEQIKGKHHRMFCEREEAESAAYRDFWASLNRGEYIADRFKRIDAHGRTVWLEASYNPVHDAYGKLYKVIKFATVITDQVNRELAVAEAATIAYDTSHHTDLSAQRGAQVVQQTVDVMHRIAQQMQEASDGIEALDKQSQLISAILKTISGIADQTNLLALNAAIEAARAG
;
A
#
# COMPACT_ATOMS: atom_id res chain seq x y z
N MET A 1 -5.21 -82.11 -35.96
CA MET A 1 -5.96 -81.19 -35.05
C MET A 1 -5.05 -80.48 -34.07
N PHE A 2 -4.12 -81.16 -33.45
CA PHE A 2 -3.21 -80.57 -32.43
C PHE A 2 -2.43 -79.31 -32.90
N ASN A 3 -1.92 -79.36 -34.13
CA ASN A 3 -1.08 -78.26 -34.70
C ASN A 3 -1.89 -77.01 -35.08
N LYS A 4 -3.20 -77.12 -35.25
CA LYS A 4 -4.06 -75.96 -35.56
C LYS A 4 -4.52 -75.22 -34.33
N ASN A 5 -4.75 -75.90 -33.22
CA ASN A 5 -5.07 -75.32 -31.93
C ASN A 5 -3.81 -74.59 -31.35
N LEU A 6 -2.63 -75.24 -31.43
CA LEU A 6 -1.39 -74.59 -30.96
C LEU A 6 -1.02 -73.34 -31.76
N LYS A 7 -1.26 -73.31 -33.08
CA LYS A 7 -1.05 -72.11 -33.90
C LYS A 7 -2.03 -70.98 -33.56
N ARG A 8 -3.28 -71.30 -33.18
CA ARG A 8 -4.24 -70.31 -32.74
C ARG A 8 -3.91 -69.74 -31.39
N GLU A 9 -3.55 -70.58 -30.43
CA GLU A 9 -3.12 -70.18 -29.09
C GLU A 9 -1.86 -69.29 -29.14
N LEU A 10 -0.93 -69.65 -30.03
CA LEU A 10 0.32 -68.87 -30.24
C LEU A 10 0.02 -67.51 -30.95
N ALA A 11 -1.00 -67.40 -31.78
CA ALA A 11 -1.44 -66.16 -32.38
C ALA A 11 -2.13 -65.27 -31.35
N GLU A 12 -3.04 -65.82 -30.52
CA GLU A 12 -3.70 -65.13 -29.42
C GLU A 12 -2.67 -64.56 -28.41
N LEU A 13 -1.68 -65.40 -27.98
CA LEU A 13 -0.60 -64.95 -27.08
C LEU A 13 0.25 -63.85 -27.68
N ARG A 14 0.53 -63.85 -29.00
CA ARG A 14 1.27 -62.78 -29.69
C ARG A 14 0.49 -61.47 -29.76
N GLU A 15 -0.83 -61.58 -29.99
CA GLU A 15 -1.71 -60.41 -30.00
C GLU A 15 -1.81 -59.76 -28.61
N ASP A 16 -2.02 -60.58 -27.56
CA ASP A 16 -2.02 -60.11 -26.18
C ASP A 16 -0.67 -59.47 -25.80
N ALA A 17 0.44 -60.07 -26.20
CA ALA A 17 1.78 -59.50 -25.98
C ALA A 17 1.97 -58.15 -26.71
N ALA A 18 1.44 -58.04 -27.96
CA ALA A 18 1.50 -56.82 -28.72
C ALA A 18 0.63 -55.70 -28.09
N ILE A 19 -0.57 -56.04 -27.61
CA ILE A 19 -1.45 -55.10 -26.89
C ILE A 19 -0.78 -54.63 -25.58
N ASN A 20 -0.29 -55.53 -24.78
CA ASN A 20 0.42 -55.24 -23.53
C ASN A 20 1.64 -54.33 -23.76
N GLN A 21 2.39 -54.60 -24.85
CA GLN A 21 3.54 -53.76 -25.24
C GLN A 21 3.08 -52.34 -25.66
N GLN A 22 1.96 -52.19 -26.34
CA GLN A 22 1.39 -50.90 -26.70
C GLN A 22 0.95 -50.12 -25.45
N ILE A 23 0.29 -50.75 -24.49
CA ILE A 23 -0.08 -50.16 -23.21
C ILE A 23 1.15 -49.71 -22.45
N LYS A 24 2.14 -50.57 -22.33
CA LYS A 24 3.44 -50.25 -21.68
C LYS A 24 4.10 -49.04 -22.32
N ASN A 25 4.18 -49.01 -23.65
CA ASN A 25 4.79 -47.92 -24.40
C ASN A 25 4.04 -46.57 -24.21
N SER A 26 2.70 -46.62 -24.15
CA SER A 26 1.89 -45.42 -23.89
C SER A 26 2.12 -44.88 -22.50
N LEU A 27 2.12 -45.72 -21.47
CA LEU A 27 2.42 -45.33 -20.09
C LEU A 27 3.84 -44.79 -19.96
N TYR A 28 4.83 -45.40 -20.62
CA TYR A 28 6.25 -44.99 -20.54
C TYR A 28 6.53 -43.67 -21.26
N ARG A 29 5.63 -43.23 -22.15
CA ARG A 29 5.72 -41.89 -22.78
C ARG A 29 5.30 -40.75 -21.84
N GLU A 30 4.29 -41.02 -21.02
CA GLU A 30 3.65 -40.02 -20.17
C GLU A 30 4.16 -40.02 -18.71
N MET A 31 4.85 -41.10 -18.31
CA MET A 31 5.34 -41.27 -16.94
C MET A 31 6.86 -41.43 -16.91
N MET A 32 7.47 -40.88 -15.87
CA MET A 32 8.86 -41.18 -15.51
C MET A 32 8.94 -42.63 -15.06
N VAL A 33 9.81 -43.40 -15.67
CA VAL A 33 9.97 -44.85 -15.34
C VAL A 33 11.39 -45.17 -14.97
N LEU A 34 11.52 -45.94 -13.87
CA LEU A 34 12.78 -46.52 -13.40
C LEU A 34 12.57 -48.00 -13.12
N GLU A 35 13.48 -48.85 -13.57
CA GLU A 35 13.49 -50.28 -13.23
C GLU A 35 14.71 -50.60 -12.37
N LEU A 36 14.49 -51.33 -11.29
CA LEU A 36 15.53 -51.70 -10.31
C LEU A 36 15.67 -53.23 -10.23
N ASP A 37 16.87 -53.71 -10.07
CA ASP A 37 17.09 -55.10 -9.71
C ASP A 37 16.50 -55.44 -8.33
N PRO A 38 16.42 -56.73 -7.94
CA PRO A 38 15.97 -57.14 -6.61
C PRO A 38 16.80 -56.55 -5.45
N GLN A 39 18.01 -56.09 -5.70
CA GLN A 39 18.90 -55.45 -4.75
C GLN A 39 18.70 -53.92 -4.67
N GLY A 40 17.80 -53.37 -5.48
CA GLY A 40 17.49 -51.93 -5.52
C GLY A 40 18.49 -51.07 -6.30
N ARG A 41 19.24 -51.69 -7.27
CA ARG A 41 20.12 -50.97 -8.18
C ARG A 41 19.36 -50.64 -9.48
N ILE A 42 19.61 -49.50 -10.04
CA ILE A 42 18.94 -49.02 -11.27
C ILE A 42 19.44 -49.84 -12.47
N GLN A 43 18.53 -50.53 -13.15
CA GLN A 43 18.79 -51.26 -14.38
C GLN A 43 18.38 -50.49 -15.64
N HIS A 44 17.28 -49.74 -15.53
CA HIS A 44 16.74 -48.99 -16.66
C HIS A 44 16.10 -47.69 -16.16
N ALA A 45 16.23 -46.63 -16.97
CA ALA A 45 15.49 -45.35 -16.84
C ALA A 45 15.01 -44.94 -18.22
N ASN A 46 13.76 -44.51 -18.33
CA ASN A 46 13.25 -43.96 -19.61
C ASN A 46 13.75 -42.52 -19.83
N GLU A 47 13.61 -42.02 -21.07
CA GLU A 47 14.08 -40.70 -21.45
C GLU A 47 13.42 -39.59 -20.62
N LEU A 48 12.11 -39.76 -20.27
CA LEU A 48 11.41 -38.79 -19.45
C LEU A 48 12.00 -38.69 -18.02
N PHE A 49 12.37 -39.84 -17.40
CA PHE A 49 13.04 -39.82 -16.11
C PHE A 49 14.41 -39.13 -16.20
N ILE A 50 15.18 -39.45 -17.25
CA ILE A 50 16.52 -38.90 -17.46
C ILE A 50 16.44 -37.37 -17.63
N SER A 51 15.54 -36.90 -18.50
CA SER A 51 15.38 -35.46 -18.79
C SER A 51 14.87 -34.66 -17.58
N GLU A 52 13.84 -35.17 -16.89
CA GLU A 52 13.25 -34.50 -15.73
C GLU A 52 14.17 -34.45 -14.52
N MET A 53 15.01 -35.50 -14.32
CA MET A 53 15.94 -35.57 -13.22
C MET A 53 17.32 -35.00 -13.55
N GLY A 54 17.58 -34.68 -14.84
CA GLY A 54 18.81 -34.06 -15.30
C GLY A 54 20.06 -34.96 -15.27
N TYR A 55 19.89 -36.29 -15.15
CA TYR A 55 21.01 -37.21 -15.16
C TYR A 55 21.36 -37.65 -16.59
N ARG A 56 22.60 -38.07 -16.79
CA ARG A 56 22.97 -38.91 -17.94
C ARG A 56 22.67 -40.36 -17.61
N ARG A 57 22.29 -41.14 -18.61
CA ARG A 57 21.97 -42.57 -18.42
C ARG A 57 23.11 -43.35 -17.72
N GLU A 58 24.34 -43.09 -18.11
CA GLU A 58 25.53 -43.69 -17.55
C GLU A 58 25.75 -43.39 -16.06
N ASP A 59 25.25 -42.24 -15.59
CA ASP A 59 25.32 -41.83 -14.18
C ASP A 59 24.23 -42.48 -13.31
N LEU A 60 23.26 -43.14 -13.91
CA LEU A 60 22.15 -43.80 -13.22
C LEU A 60 22.32 -45.31 -13.10
N ILE A 61 22.68 -45.97 -14.21
CA ILE A 61 22.68 -47.45 -14.29
C ILE A 61 23.70 -48.05 -13.30
N GLY A 62 23.25 -49.10 -12.56
CA GLY A 62 24.04 -49.80 -11.54
C GLY A 62 24.09 -49.08 -10.20
N ARG A 63 23.68 -47.82 -10.08
CA ARG A 63 23.70 -47.12 -8.79
C ARG A 63 22.55 -47.60 -7.89
N PRO A 64 22.79 -47.68 -6.57
CA PRO A 64 21.72 -47.99 -5.63
C PRO A 64 20.72 -46.80 -5.53
N LEU A 65 19.43 -47.12 -5.49
CA LEU A 65 18.36 -46.15 -5.34
C LEU A 65 18.54 -45.24 -4.10
N ASP A 66 19.05 -45.78 -3.02
CA ASP A 66 19.28 -45.04 -1.78
C ASP A 66 20.13 -43.78 -1.97
N GLY A 67 21.04 -43.79 -2.94
CA GLY A 67 21.88 -42.65 -3.28
C GLY A 67 21.10 -41.41 -3.81
N PHE A 68 19.84 -41.60 -4.21
CA PHE A 68 18.97 -40.54 -4.76
C PHE A 68 18.04 -39.94 -3.71
N PHE A 69 18.13 -40.33 -2.44
CA PHE A 69 17.39 -39.72 -1.35
C PHE A 69 18.29 -38.81 -0.52
N SER A 70 17.82 -37.60 -0.20
CA SER A 70 18.51 -36.72 0.73
C SER A 70 18.53 -37.32 2.15
N GLN A 71 19.49 -36.89 2.96
CA GLN A 71 19.58 -37.33 4.36
C GLN A 71 18.31 -36.97 5.14
N GLN A 72 17.73 -35.79 4.84
CA GLN A 72 16.48 -35.35 5.46
C GLN A 72 15.31 -36.26 5.10
N PHE A 73 15.14 -36.62 3.83
CA PHE A 73 14.05 -37.49 3.41
C PHE A 73 14.18 -38.92 3.98
N ARG A 74 15.41 -39.42 4.18
CA ARG A 74 15.64 -40.74 4.81
C ARG A 74 15.16 -40.84 6.26
N SER A 75 14.97 -39.72 6.94
CA SER A 75 14.36 -39.66 8.28
C SER A 75 12.84 -39.63 8.29
N GLU A 76 12.19 -39.51 7.12
CA GLU A 76 10.75 -39.44 7.02
C GLU A 76 10.06 -40.81 7.01
N PRO A 77 8.80 -40.89 7.50
CA PRO A 77 8.03 -42.14 7.51
C PRO A 77 7.85 -42.77 6.11
N ASN A 78 7.72 -41.94 5.06
CA ASN A 78 7.56 -42.40 3.70
C ASN A 78 8.77 -43.18 3.18
N TYR A 79 9.99 -42.78 3.55
CA TYR A 79 11.19 -43.54 3.20
C TYR A 79 11.23 -44.92 3.89
N SER A 80 10.95 -44.97 5.20
CA SER A 80 10.88 -46.21 5.94
C SER A 80 9.83 -47.19 5.38
N ARG A 81 8.67 -46.62 4.97
CA ARG A 81 7.59 -47.39 4.34
C ARG A 81 8.02 -47.95 2.97
N LEU A 82 8.74 -47.17 2.16
CA LEU A 82 9.29 -47.63 0.88
C LEU A 82 10.30 -48.77 1.12
N LYS A 83 11.25 -48.61 2.04
CA LYS A 83 12.26 -49.63 2.36
C LYS A 83 11.62 -50.95 2.81
N THR A 84 10.62 -50.90 3.67
CA THR A 84 9.88 -52.07 4.14
C THR A 84 9.13 -52.75 2.98
N ALA A 85 8.47 -52.01 2.12
CA ALA A 85 7.76 -52.54 0.97
C ALA A 85 8.71 -53.19 -0.04
N MET A 86 9.86 -52.57 -0.30
CA MET A 86 10.91 -53.18 -1.15
C MET A 86 11.46 -54.50 -0.57
N GLN A 87 11.76 -54.53 0.75
CA GLN A 87 12.22 -55.77 1.41
C GLN A 87 11.22 -56.90 1.35
N ARG A 88 9.91 -56.61 1.37
CA ARG A 88 8.84 -57.59 1.32
C ARG A 88 8.37 -57.91 -0.10
N ALA A 89 8.93 -57.24 -1.11
CA ALA A 89 8.47 -57.28 -2.48
C ALA A 89 6.94 -57.00 -2.58
N GLU A 90 6.53 -55.91 -1.89
CA GLU A 90 5.15 -55.41 -1.84
C GLU A 90 5.03 -54.09 -2.63
N HIS A 91 3.83 -53.85 -3.15
CA HIS A 91 3.46 -52.61 -3.78
C HIS A 91 3.42 -51.46 -2.75
N VAL A 92 3.92 -50.28 -3.15
CA VAL A 92 3.76 -49.06 -2.36
C VAL A 92 3.61 -47.86 -3.27
N SER A 93 2.74 -46.93 -2.88
CA SER A 93 2.57 -45.67 -3.59
C SER A 93 2.63 -44.50 -2.62
N GLY A 94 3.04 -43.30 -3.14
CA GLY A 94 3.14 -42.11 -2.32
C GLY A 94 3.85 -40.97 -3.02
N ALA A 95 4.07 -39.89 -2.27
CA ALA A 95 4.93 -38.79 -2.69
C ALA A 95 6.33 -39.01 -2.11
N TYR A 96 7.34 -38.94 -2.96
CA TYR A 96 8.74 -39.16 -2.64
C TYR A 96 9.59 -38.00 -3.13
N ARG A 97 10.70 -37.72 -2.45
CA ARG A 97 11.65 -36.69 -2.89
C ARG A 97 12.95 -37.37 -3.32
N LEU A 98 13.26 -37.22 -4.61
CA LEU A 98 14.50 -37.74 -5.18
C LEU A 98 15.42 -36.58 -5.55
N LEU A 99 16.71 -36.76 -5.33
CA LEU A 99 17.74 -35.81 -5.73
C LEU A 99 17.89 -35.82 -7.25
N ARG A 100 17.89 -34.67 -7.84
CA ARG A 100 18.26 -34.40 -9.24
C ARG A 100 19.77 -34.32 -9.40
N ALA A 101 20.24 -34.29 -10.64
CA ALA A 101 21.67 -34.20 -10.93
C ALA A 101 22.29 -32.89 -10.43
N ASP A 102 21.50 -31.78 -10.33
CA ASP A 102 21.91 -30.50 -9.78
C ASP A 102 21.89 -30.42 -8.25
N GLY A 103 21.55 -31.54 -7.57
CA GLY A 103 21.46 -31.63 -6.11
C GLY A 103 20.15 -31.12 -5.52
N GLN A 104 19.22 -30.59 -6.32
CA GLN A 104 17.90 -30.18 -5.86
C GLN A 104 16.98 -31.41 -5.71
N GLU A 105 15.93 -31.29 -4.88
CA GLU A 105 14.94 -32.35 -4.72
C GLU A 105 13.80 -32.21 -5.73
N ALA A 106 13.46 -33.28 -6.42
CA ALA A 106 12.24 -33.40 -7.20
C ALA A 106 11.16 -34.11 -6.38
N TRP A 107 9.96 -33.54 -6.38
CA TRP A 107 8.77 -34.13 -5.77
C TRP A 107 8.09 -35.05 -6.79
N LEU A 108 8.14 -36.35 -6.52
CA LEU A 108 7.56 -37.37 -7.40
C LEU A 108 6.37 -38.04 -6.73
N ARG A 109 5.20 -37.99 -7.35
CA ARG A 109 4.12 -38.93 -7.03
C ARG A 109 4.40 -40.23 -7.75
N SER A 110 4.67 -41.31 -7.00
CA SER A 110 5.13 -42.54 -7.60
C SER A 110 4.46 -43.79 -7.06
N ILE A 111 4.44 -44.79 -7.90
CA ILE A 111 3.99 -46.15 -7.65
C ILE A 111 5.23 -47.04 -7.82
N TRP A 112 5.54 -47.85 -6.80
CA TRP A 112 6.60 -48.82 -6.78
C TRP A 112 6.00 -50.21 -6.85
N GLN A 113 6.17 -50.89 -7.97
CA GLN A 113 5.54 -52.18 -8.26
C GLN A 113 6.60 -53.27 -8.35
N PRO A 114 6.58 -54.30 -7.49
CA PRO A 114 7.39 -55.51 -7.69
C PRO A 114 6.83 -56.29 -8.86
N ILE A 115 7.69 -56.62 -9.80
CA ILE A 115 7.35 -57.50 -10.94
C ILE A 115 7.92 -58.90 -10.63
N LYS A 116 7.04 -59.89 -10.59
CA LYS A 116 7.38 -61.27 -10.24
C LYS A 116 7.25 -62.16 -11.44
N GLY A 117 8.13 -63.15 -11.54
CA GLY A 117 8.04 -64.23 -12.51
C GLY A 117 6.84 -65.16 -12.28
N SER A 118 6.59 -66.09 -13.17
CA SER A 118 5.52 -67.10 -13.06
C SER A 118 5.71 -68.07 -11.88
N ASP A 119 6.94 -68.15 -11.37
CA ASP A 119 7.33 -68.93 -10.18
C ASP A 119 7.21 -68.12 -8.86
N GLY A 120 6.72 -66.85 -8.94
CA GLY A 120 6.58 -65.96 -7.80
C GLY A 120 7.88 -65.27 -7.35
N THR A 121 9.03 -65.57 -7.99
CA THR A 121 10.30 -64.92 -7.68
C THR A 121 10.30 -63.46 -8.13
N LEU A 122 10.87 -62.57 -7.35
CA LEU A 122 11.03 -61.15 -7.69
C LEU A 122 11.98 -61.03 -8.87
N HIS A 123 11.51 -60.48 -10.00
CA HIS A 123 12.32 -60.23 -11.18
C HIS A 123 12.97 -58.82 -11.10
N HIS A 124 12.18 -57.80 -10.86
CA HIS A 124 12.60 -56.40 -10.72
C HIS A 124 11.54 -55.56 -10.03
N PHE A 125 11.87 -54.33 -9.65
CA PHE A 125 10.88 -53.30 -9.29
C PHE A 125 10.72 -52.30 -10.42
N THR A 126 9.51 -51.90 -10.70
CA THR A 126 9.22 -50.78 -11.61
C THR A 126 8.67 -49.59 -10.80
N LEU A 127 9.33 -48.47 -10.90
CA LEU A 127 8.82 -47.16 -10.47
C LEU A 127 8.13 -46.54 -11.67
N CYS A 128 6.87 -46.13 -11.50
CA CYS A 128 6.17 -45.19 -12.39
C CYS A 128 5.88 -43.93 -11.60
N ALA A 129 6.31 -42.76 -12.10
CA ALA A 129 6.19 -41.51 -11.38
C ALA A 129 5.75 -40.34 -12.27
N THR A 130 5.12 -39.35 -11.61
CA THR A 130 4.82 -38.03 -12.19
C THR A 130 5.57 -36.97 -11.39
N ASN A 131 6.23 -36.05 -12.08
CA ASN A 131 6.92 -34.93 -11.45
C ASN A 131 5.92 -33.86 -11.02
N LEU A 132 5.83 -33.59 -9.72
CA LEU A 132 4.98 -32.56 -9.11
C LEU A 132 5.77 -31.34 -8.64
N THR A 133 7.07 -31.29 -8.87
CA THR A 133 7.95 -30.24 -8.34
C THR A 133 7.43 -28.88 -8.69
N ARG A 134 7.20 -28.60 -9.97
CA ARG A 134 6.68 -27.33 -10.45
C ARG A 134 5.35 -26.95 -9.82
N THR A 135 4.43 -27.91 -9.72
CA THR A 135 3.09 -27.67 -9.11
C THR A 135 3.22 -27.30 -7.63
N ILE A 136 4.09 -28.01 -6.89
CA ILE A 136 4.32 -27.77 -5.45
C ILE A 136 5.04 -26.43 -5.24
N GLU A 137 6.08 -26.14 -6.04
CA GLU A 137 6.83 -24.89 -5.98
C GLU A 137 5.94 -23.69 -6.27
N THR A 138 5.17 -23.73 -7.36
CA THR A 138 4.22 -22.65 -7.69
C THR A 138 3.17 -22.46 -6.60
N SER A 139 2.63 -23.56 -6.05
CA SER A 139 1.65 -23.47 -4.95
C SER A 139 2.27 -22.85 -3.68
N ARG A 140 3.49 -23.23 -3.33
CA ARG A 140 4.22 -22.65 -2.20
C ARG A 140 4.59 -21.19 -2.40
N GLU A 141 4.97 -20.82 -3.63
CA GLU A 141 5.24 -19.43 -3.99
C GLU A 141 3.98 -18.59 -3.82
N HIS A 142 2.83 -19.03 -4.37
CA HIS A 142 1.55 -18.34 -4.19
C HIS A 142 1.18 -18.19 -2.71
N GLU A 143 1.32 -19.26 -1.92
CA GLU A 143 1.07 -19.22 -0.49
C GLU A 143 1.99 -18.23 0.23
N SER A 144 3.27 -18.22 -0.13
CA SER A 144 4.26 -17.30 0.46
C SER A 144 3.95 -15.84 0.14
N VAL A 145 3.56 -15.55 -1.11
CA VAL A 145 3.15 -14.20 -1.56
C VAL A 145 1.88 -13.76 -0.82
N ILE A 146 0.87 -14.63 -0.74
CA ILE A 146 -0.37 -14.35 0.00
C ILE A 146 -0.05 -14.05 1.48
N ASN A 147 0.75 -14.89 2.12
CA ASN A 147 1.15 -14.69 3.52
C ASN A 147 1.94 -13.38 3.73
N ALA A 148 2.78 -12.98 2.78
CA ALA A 148 3.49 -11.71 2.84
C ALA A 148 2.51 -10.52 2.75
N LEU A 149 1.53 -10.56 1.85
CA LEU A 149 0.48 -9.55 1.74
C LEU A 149 -0.37 -9.47 3.03
N LEU A 150 -0.78 -10.61 3.57
CA LEU A 150 -1.57 -10.69 4.81
C LEU A 150 -0.83 -10.14 6.04
N ARG A 151 0.51 -10.17 6.04
CA ARG A 151 1.33 -9.57 7.12
C ARG A 151 1.38 -8.05 7.03
N SER A 152 1.31 -7.47 5.85
CA SER A 152 1.48 -6.02 5.63
C SER A 152 0.16 -5.26 5.54
N THR A 153 -0.94 -5.92 5.19
CA THR A 153 -2.21 -5.30 4.85
C THR A 153 -3.33 -5.79 5.78
N ALA A 154 -4.22 -4.88 6.19
CA ALA A 154 -5.45 -5.27 6.89
C ALA A 154 -6.40 -5.94 5.90
N VAL A 155 -6.88 -7.15 6.23
CA VAL A 155 -7.72 -7.95 5.34
C VAL A 155 -8.96 -8.43 6.09
N ILE A 156 -10.11 -8.31 5.45
CA ILE A 156 -11.39 -8.84 5.91
C ILE A 156 -12.17 -9.40 4.74
N GLU A 157 -12.82 -10.54 4.94
CA GLU A 157 -13.61 -11.24 3.93
C GLU A 157 -15.09 -11.20 4.28
N PHE A 158 -15.92 -11.05 3.26
CA PHE A 158 -17.38 -11.00 3.37
C PHE A 158 -18.02 -12.03 2.42
N ASP A 159 -19.16 -12.55 2.83
CA ASP A 159 -20.06 -13.22 1.90
C ASP A 159 -20.74 -12.20 0.96
N LEU A 160 -21.47 -12.68 -0.02
CA LEU A 160 -22.18 -11.82 -0.99
C LEU A 160 -23.33 -11.00 -0.36
N GLY A 161 -23.78 -11.38 0.83
CA GLY A 161 -24.72 -10.63 1.63
C GLY A 161 -24.06 -9.55 2.50
N GLY A 162 -22.72 -9.41 2.45
CA GLY A 162 -21.98 -8.43 3.24
C GLY A 162 -21.70 -8.87 4.69
N HIS A 163 -21.85 -10.15 5.03
CA HIS A 163 -21.52 -10.65 6.37
C HIS A 163 -20.06 -11.08 6.45
N VAL A 164 -19.42 -10.77 7.56
CA VAL A 164 -18.01 -11.09 7.81
C VAL A 164 -17.80 -12.60 7.87
N ILE A 165 -16.94 -13.14 7.01
CA ILE A 165 -16.48 -14.52 7.04
C ILE A 165 -15.29 -14.65 7.98
N THR A 166 -14.26 -13.82 7.78
CA THR A 166 -13.03 -13.78 8.59
C THR A 166 -12.30 -12.44 8.42
N ALA A 167 -11.34 -12.17 9.30
CA ALA A 167 -10.44 -11.03 9.20
C ALA A 167 -9.06 -11.40 9.76
N ASN A 168 -8.01 -10.79 9.24
CA ASN A 168 -6.68 -10.96 9.79
C ASN A 168 -6.43 -10.06 11.01
N GLN A 169 -5.35 -10.36 11.75
CA GLN A 169 -5.02 -9.63 12.98
C GLN A 169 -4.81 -8.12 12.72
N ARG A 170 -4.24 -7.72 11.58
CA ARG A 170 -4.05 -6.31 11.25
C ARG A 170 -5.37 -5.54 11.12
N PHE A 171 -6.39 -6.15 10.51
CA PHE A 171 -7.72 -5.54 10.45
C PHE A 171 -8.33 -5.42 11.85
N LEU A 172 -8.21 -6.49 12.64
CA LEU A 172 -8.75 -6.54 14.00
C LEU A 172 -8.10 -5.48 14.90
N ASP A 173 -6.78 -5.34 14.85
CA ASP A 173 -6.03 -4.33 15.62
C ASP A 173 -6.37 -2.91 15.17
N GLY A 174 -6.43 -2.68 13.84
CA GLY A 174 -6.73 -1.36 13.27
C GLY A 174 -8.16 -0.87 13.57
N MET A 175 -9.10 -1.80 13.75
CA MET A 175 -10.49 -1.49 14.03
C MET A 175 -10.89 -1.75 15.51
N GLY A 176 -9.96 -2.27 16.34
CA GLY A 176 -10.18 -2.50 17.76
C GLY A 176 -11.16 -3.64 18.09
N TYR A 177 -11.36 -4.61 17.20
CA TYR A 177 -12.26 -5.74 17.37
C TYR A 177 -11.51 -7.05 17.60
N ARG A 178 -12.18 -8.02 18.21
CA ARG A 178 -11.83 -9.43 18.15
C ARG A 178 -12.68 -10.12 17.09
N LEU A 179 -12.18 -11.17 16.48
CA LEU A 179 -12.85 -11.87 15.37
C LEU A 179 -14.25 -12.36 15.76
N GLU A 180 -14.40 -12.88 16.98
CA GLU A 180 -15.69 -13.40 17.49
C GLU A 180 -16.78 -12.32 17.57
N GLN A 181 -16.40 -11.05 17.72
CA GLN A 181 -17.32 -9.93 17.81
C GLN A 181 -17.89 -9.52 16.44
N ILE A 182 -17.13 -9.77 15.36
CA ILE A 182 -17.49 -9.32 14.02
C ILE A 182 -17.90 -10.46 13.08
N LYS A 183 -17.45 -11.70 13.31
CA LYS A 183 -17.79 -12.86 12.48
C LYS A 183 -19.31 -13.05 12.37
N GLY A 184 -19.82 -13.16 11.15
CA GLY A 184 -21.25 -13.26 10.84
C GLY A 184 -22.03 -11.94 10.99
N LYS A 185 -21.39 -10.84 11.42
CA LYS A 185 -22.02 -9.52 11.43
C LYS A 185 -21.92 -8.87 10.06
N HIS A 186 -22.91 -8.03 9.75
CA HIS A 186 -22.95 -7.34 8.47
C HIS A 186 -21.97 -6.16 8.46
N HIS A 187 -21.30 -5.90 7.30
CA HIS A 187 -20.36 -4.82 7.03
C HIS A 187 -20.83 -3.44 7.53
N ARG A 188 -22.14 -3.17 7.52
CA ARG A 188 -22.73 -1.90 7.99
C ARG A 188 -22.33 -1.53 9.43
N MET A 189 -21.90 -2.48 10.24
CA MET A 189 -21.43 -2.20 11.61
C MET A 189 -20.20 -1.31 11.67
N PHE A 190 -19.42 -1.24 10.58
CA PHE A 190 -18.24 -0.39 10.46
C PHE A 190 -18.55 0.98 9.83
N CYS A 191 -19.78 1.23 9.42
CA CYS A 191 -20.23 2.46 8.76
C CYS A 191 -21.00 3.37 9.70
N GLU A 192 -20.97 4.66 9.43
CA GLU A 192 -21.94 5.59 10.06
C GLU A 192 -23.36 5.21 9.66
N ARG A 193 -24.32 5.53 10.48
CA ARG A 193 -25.71 5.11 10.27
C ARG A 193 -26.28 5.69 8.96
N GLU A 194 -25.98 6.94 8.69
CA GLU A 194 -26.43 7.64 7.49
C GLU A 194 -25.89 6.98 6.21
N GLU A 195 -24.61 6.57 6.22
CA GLU A 195 -24.01 5.83 5.12
C GLU A 195 -24.68 4.45 4.96
N ALA A 196 -24.81 3.70 6.05
CA ALA A 196 -25.36 2.35 6.05
C ALA A 196 -26.82 2.27 5.55
N GLU A 197 -27.60 3.33 5.71
CA GLU A 197 -29.01 3.44 5.28
C GLU A 197 -29.15 4.07 3.89
N SER A 198 -28.07 4.59 3.29
CA SER A 198 -28.07 5.32 2.01
C SER A 198 -28.36 4.44 0.78
N ALA A 199 -28.79 5.05 -0.31
CA ALA A 199 -28.88 4.40 -1.62
C ALA A 199 -27.50 4.01 -2.14
N ALA A 200 -26.50 4.87 -1.96
CA ALA A 200 -25.12 4.64 -2.37
C ALA A 200 -24.53 3.36 -1.74
N TYR A 201 -24.86 3.07 -0.47
CA TYR A 201 -24.44 1.85 0.19
C TYR A 201 -25.06 0.58 -0.43
N ARG A 202 -26.33 0.66 -0.86
CA ARG A 202 -26.97 -0.46 -1.58
C ARG A 202 -26.34 -0.67 -2.95
N ASP A 203 -26.08 0.42 -3.68
CA ASP A 203 -25.44 0.37 -5.00
C ASP A 203 -24.01 -0.16 -4.90
N PHE A 204 -23.28 0.21 -3.85
CA PHE A 204 -21.95 -0.33 -3.53
C PHE A 204 -21.95 -1.87 -3.45
N TRP A 205 -22.85 -2.47 -2.69
CA TRP A 205 -22.96 -3.94 -2.61
C TRP A 205 -23.51 -4.56 -3.89
N ALA A 206 -24.39 -3.87 -4.61
CA ALA A 206 -24.88 -4.32 -5.91
C ALA A 206 -23.75 -4.40 -6.95
N SER A 207 -22.84 -3.41 -6.99
CA SER A 207 -21.66 -3.41 -7.86
C SER A 207 -20.70 -4.57 -7.53
N LEU A 208 -20.39 -4.79 -6.26
CA LEU A 208 -19.57 -5.92 -5.82
C LEU A 208 -20.18 -7.27 -6.22
N ASN A 209 -21.51 -7.40 -6.12
CA ASN A 209 -22.24 -8.60 -6.51
C ASN A 209 -22.33 -8.81 -8.04
N ARG A 210 -22.03 -7.78 -8.85
CA ARG A 210 -21.82 -7.90 -10.29
C ARG A 210 -20.38 -8.27 -10.66
N GLY A 211 -19.48 -8.36 -9.67
CA GLY A 211 -18.05 -8.65 -9.87
C GLY A 211 -17.20 -7.42 -10.14
N GLU A 212 -17.72 -6.20 -9.91
CA GLU A 212 -17.00 -4.94 -10.05
C GLU A 212 -16.19 -4.69 -8.76
N TYR A 213 -14.87 -4.44 -8.88
CA TYR A 213 -14.07 -4.03 -7.73
C TYR A 213 -14.25 -2.55 -7.43
N ILE A 214 -14.13 -2.16 -6.16
CA ILE A 214 -14.25 -0.77 -5.72
C ILE A 214 -13.04 -0.44 -4.86
N ALA A 215 -12.38 0.69 -5.16
CA ALA A 215 -11.25 1.19 -4.39
C ALA A 215 -11.43 2.69 -4.12
N ASP A 216 -11.31 3.10 -2.84
CA ASP A 216 -11.47 4.47 -2.41
C ASP A 216 -10.93 4.67 -0.97
N ARG A 217 -11.00 5.90 -0.47
CA ARG A 217 -10.83 6.25 0.94
C ARG A 217 -12.19 6.19 1.66
N PHE A 218 -12.27 5.34 2.66
CA PHE A 218 -13.51 5.09 3.38
C PHE A 218 -13.41 5.56 4.83
N LYS A 219 -14.38 6.34 5.27
CA LYS A 219 -14.59 6.66 6.68
C LYS A 219 -15.30 5.47 7.36
N ARG A 220 -14.75 4.98 8.46
CA ARG A 220 -15.29 3.84 9.20
C ARG A 220 -15.33 4.14 10.69
N ILE A 221 -16.11 3.34 11.43
CA ILE A 221 -16.24 3.43 12.88
C ILE A 221 -15.61 2.20 13.51
N ASP A 222 -14.72 2.40 14.46
CA ASP A 222 -14.07 1.34 15.21
C ASP A 222 -14.94 0.80 16.37
N ALA A 223 -14.39 -0.19 17.08
CA ALA A 223 -15.07 -0.80 18.25
C ALA A 223 -15.38 0.18 19.39
N HIS A 224 -14.73 1.35 19.42
CA HIS A 224 -14.88 2.37 20.45
C HIS A 224 -15.70 3.58 19.98
N GLY A 225 -16.28 3.51 18.76
CA GLY A 225 -17.05 4.60 18.17
C GLY A 225 -16.20 5.72 17.57
N ARG A 226 -14.88 5.52 17.41
CA ARG A 226 -13.96 6.51 16.84
C ARG A 226 -13.92 6.39 15.33
N THR A 227 -13.74 7.52 14.66
CA THR A 227 -13.52 7.55 13.20
C THR A 227 -12.16 6.95 12.85
N VAL A 228 -12.15 6.01 11.92
CA VAL A 228 -10.96 5.41 11.29
C VAL A 228 -11.07 5.60 9.79
N TRP A 229 -10.06 6.23 9.20
CA TRP A 229 -9.95 6.35 7.76
C TRP A 229 -9.16 5.18 7.20
N LEU A 230 -9.74 4.52 6.20
CA LEU A 230 -9.15 3.38 5.50
C LEU A 230 -9.00 3.73 4.02
N GLU A 231 -7.80 3.63 3.48
CA GLU A 231 -7.61 3.46 2.04
C GLU A 231 -7.79 1.99 1.74
N ALA A 232 -8.77 1.62 0.92
CA ALA A 232 -9.16 0.23 0.78
C ALA A 232 -9.71 -0.11 -0.60
N SER A 233 -9.53 -1.40 -0.97
CA SER A 233 -10.18 -2.00 -2.13
C SER A 233 -11.03 -3.19 -1.72
N TYR A 234 -12.21 -3.32 -2.32
CA TYR A 234 -13.13 -4.45 -2.20
C TYR A 234 -13.09 -5.23 -3.50
N ASN A 235 -12.70 -6.50 -3.42
CA ASN A 235 -12.38 -7.33 -4.57
C ASN A 235 -13.27 -8.57 -4.57
N PRO A 236 -14.22 -8.69 -5.53
CA PRO A 236 -15.01 -9.88 -5.73
C PRO A 236 -14.14 -11.08 -6.13
N VAL A 237 -14.39 -12.25 -5.54
CA VAL A 237 -13.60 -13.48 -5.77
C VAL A 237 -14.50 -14.56 -6.32
N HIS A 238 -14.01 -15.23 -7.37
CA HIS A 238 -14.70 -16.31 -8.06
C HIS A 238 -14.10 -17.67 -7.68
N ASP A 239 -14.93 -18.70 -7.66
CA ASP A 239 -14.51 -20.09 -7.47
C ASP A 239 -13.92 -20.69 -8.78
N ALA A 240 -13.54 -21.97 -8.73
CA ALA A 240 -12.99 -22.69 -9.87
C ALA A 240 -13.94 -22.81 -11.07
N TYR A 241 -15.22 -22.54 -10.88
CA TYR A 241 -16.26 -22.58 -11.92
C TYR A 241 -16.62 -21.18 -12.44
N GLY A 242 -15.88 -20.15 -12.00
CA GLY A 242 -16.14 -18.74 -12.37
C GLY A 242 -17.35 -18.12 -11.64
N LYS A 243 -17.89 -18.78 -10.60
CA LYS A 243 -18.99 -18.26 -9.81
C LYS A 243 -18.47 -17.38 -8.68
N LEU A 244 -18.99 -16.15 -8.59
CA LEU A 244 -18.72 -15.24 -7.47
C LEU A 244 -19.20 -15.86 -6.16
N TYR A 245 -18.35 -15.86 -5.10
CA TYR A 245 -18.72 -16.48 -3.82
C TYR A 245 -18.33 -15.67 -2.58
N LYS A 246 -17.41 -14.71 -2.69
CA LYS A 246 -17.04 -13.81 -1.58
C LYS A 246 -16.46 -12.50 -2.09
N VAL A 247 -16.33 -11.54 -1.20
CA VAL A 247 -15.61 -10.26 -1.41
C VAL A 247 -14.47 -10.18 -0.39
N ILE A 248 -13.25 -9.90 -0.88
CA ILE A 248 -12.09 -9.64 -0.03
C ILE A 248 -11.79 -8.15 -0.03
N LYS A 249 -11.72 -7.54 1.16
CA LYS A 249 -11.27 -6.18 1.33
C LYS A 249 -9.82 -6.16 1.80
N PHE A 250 -8.98 -5.41 1.08
CA PHE A 250 -7.66 -5.01 1.52
C PHE A 250 -7.73 -3.56 1.98
N ALA A 251 -7.09 -3.23 3.11
CA ALA A 251 -7.15 -1.89 3.66
C ALA A 251 -5.84 -1.47 4.33
N THR A 252 -5.57 -0.18 4.30
CA THR A 252 -4.53 0.49 5.07
C THR A 252 -5.18 1.57 5.93
N VAL A 253 -4.84 1.63 7.21
CA VAL A 253 -5.30 2.69 8.11
C VAL A 253 -4.53 3.97 7.79
N ILE A 254 -5.24 5.02 7.38
CA ILE A 254 -4.68 6.32 6.99
C ILE A 254 -5.19 7.46 7.88
N THR A 255 -5.74 7.17 9.06
CA THR A 255 -6.34 8.16 9.96
C THR A 255 -5.38 9.29 10.30
N ASP A 256 -4.13 8.97 10.66
CA ASP A 256 -3.12 9.99 11.00
C ASP A 256 -2.73 10.83 9.78
N GLN A 257 -2.72 10.24 8.59
CA GLN A 257 -2.46 10.97 7.36
C GLN A 257 -3.59 11.95 7.06
N VAL A 258 -4.84 11.51 7.11
CA VAL A 258 -6.02 12.38 6.87
C VAL A 258 -6.08 13.50 7.91
N ASN A 259 -5.82 13.20 9.18
CA ASN A 259 -5.78 14.23 10.23
C ASN A 259 -4.69 15.28 9.98
N ARG A 260 -3.51 14.88 9.50
CA ARG A 260 -2.47 15.83 9.08
C ARG A 260 -2.89 16.65 7.87
N GLU A 261 -3.51 16.05 6.86
CA GLU A 261 -4.03 16.76 5.68
C GLU A 261 -5.06 17.82 6.09
N LEU A 262 -5.98 17.48 6.99
CA LEU A 262 -6.98 18.42 7.53
C LEU A 262 -6.33 19.56 8.33
N ALA A 263 -5.39 19.26 9.19
CA ALA A 263 -4.68 20.27 9.97
C ALA A 263 -3.88 21.24 9.08
N VAL A 264 -3.25 20.76 8.01
CA VAL A 264 -2.56 21.60 7.02
C VAL A 264 -3.56 22.49 6.26
N ALA A 265 -4.70 21.94 5.86
CA ALA A 265 -5.75 22.72 5.18
C ALA A 265 -6.33 23.81 6.08
N GLU A 266 -6.56 23.52 7.36
CA GLU A 266 -7.01 24.50 8.35
C GLU A 266 -5.95 25.59 8.58
N ALA A 267 -4.68 25.23 8.77
CA ALA A 267 -3.58 26.17 8.91
C ALA A 267 -3.44 27.09 7.68
N ALA A 268 -3.61 26.57 6.47
CA ALA A 268 -3.59 27.34 5.24
C ALA A 268 -4.74 28.36 5.19
N THR A 269 -5.95 27.97 5.61
CA THR A 269 -7.11 28.85 5.70
C THR A 269 -6.84 30.00 6.69
N ILE A 270 -6.36 29.67 7.89
CA ILE A 270 -6.01 30.68 8.92
C ILE A 270 -4.92 31.64 8.39
N ALA A 271 -3.90 31.12 7.72
CA ALA A 271 -2.83 31.92 7.15
C ALA A 271 -3.36 32.89 6.07
N TYR A 272 -4.25 32.43 5.21
CA TYR A 272 -4.90 33.25 4.19
C TYR A 272 -5.71 34.38 4.83
N ASP A 273 -6.57 34.08 5.80
CA ASP A 273 -7.42 35.07 6.49
C ASP A 273 -6.56 36.08 7.26
N THR A 274 -5.51 35.62 7.93
CA THR A 274 -4.55 36.50 8.62
C THR A 274 -3.81 37.44 7.65
N SER A 275 -3.36 36.91 6.50
CA SER A 275 -2.72 37.71 5.45
C SER A 275 -3.65 38.77 4.88
N HIS A 276 -4.89 38.40 4.59
CA HIS A 276 -5.91 39.33 4.09
C HIS A 276 -6.21 40.43 5.12
N HIS A 277 -6.35 40.10 6.40
CA HIS A 277 -6.57 41.08 7.46
C HIS A 277 -5.35 42.01 7.65
N THR A 278 -4.13 41.46 7.51
CA THR A 278 -2.89 42.25 7.56
C THR A 278 -2.81 43.25 6.40
N ASP A 279 -3.18 42.83 5.18
CA ASP A 279 -3.23 43.72 4.00
C ASP A 279 -4.20 44.88 4.21
N LEU A 280 -5.43 44.60 4.66
CA LEU A 280 -6.41 45.64 5.01
C LEU A 280 -5.89 46.60 6.08
N SER A 281 -5.20 46.10 7.07
CA SER A 281 -4.60 46.92 8.14
C SER A 281 -3.45 47.79 7.63
N ALA A 282 -2.60 47.26 6.75
CA ALA A 282 -1.57 48.02 6.06
C ALA A 282 -2.12 49.14 5.19
N GLN A 283 -3.20 48.87 4.42
CA GLN A 283 -3.88 49.89 3.62
C GLN A 283 -4.46 51.03 4.48
N ARG A 284 -5.10 50.69 5.62
CA ARG A 284 -5.57 51.70 6.58
C ARG A 284 -4.42 52.48 7.18
N GLY A 285 -3.33 51.84 7.54
CA GLY A 285 -2.10 52.46 8.02
C GLY A 285 -1.53 53.48 7.02
N ALA A 286 -1.44 53.09 5.75
CA ALA A 286 -0.99 53.97 4.67
C ALA A 286 -1.91 55.22 4.52
N GLN A 287 -3.21 55.05 4.66
CA GLN A 287 -4.17 56.15 4.63
C GLN A 287 -3.96 57.14 5.79
N VAL A 288 -3.73 56.62 7.02
CA VAL A 288 -3.45 57.47 8.20
C VAL A 288 -2.14 58.22 8.02
N VAL A 289 -1.10 57.59 7.48
CA VAL A 289 0.17 58.26 7.18
C VAL A 289 -0.05 59.42 6.18
N GLN A 290 -0.81 59.18 5.09
CA GLN A 290 -1.12 60.22 4.11
C GLN A 290 -1.86 61.40 4.74
N GLN A 291 -2.86 61.14 5.56
CA GLN A 291 -3.58 62.17 6.32
C GLN A 291 -2.68 62.98 7.23
N THR A 292 -1.71 62.29 7.87
CA THR A 292 -0.72 62.95 8.74
C THR A 292 0.20 63.90 7.94
N VAL A 293 0.64 63.46 6.75
CA VAL A 293 1.43 64.30 5.84
C VAL A 293 0.63 65.57 5.42
N ASP A 294 -0.64 65.43 5.09
CA ASP A 294 -1.51 66.54 4.71
C ASP A 294 -1.72 67.53 5.88
N VAL A 295 -1.83 67.03 7.12
CA VAL A 295 -1.86 67.87 8.33
C VAL A 295 -0.57 68.62 8.52
N MET A 296 0.58 67.97 8.36
CA MET A 296 1.91 68.58 8.46
C MET A 296 2.11 69.70 7.43
N HIS A 297 1.66 69.54 6.20
CA HIS A 297 1.68 70.59 5.18
C HIS A 297 0.86 71.79 5.61
N ARG A 298 -0.35 71.61 6.16
CA ARG A 298 -1.19 72.70 6.66
C ARG A 298 -0.51 73.41 7.84
N ILE A 299 0.11 72.69 8.76
CA ILE A 299 0.86 73.32 9.87
C ILE A 299 2.04 74.13 9.34
N ALA A 300 2.82 73.62 8.38
CA ALA A 300 3.87 74.38 7.73
C ALA A 300 3.42 75.67 7.09
N GLN A 301 2.26 75.62 6.38
CA GLN A 301 1.63 76.84 5.80
C GLN A 301 1.21 77.84 6.87
N GLN A 302 0.53 77.40 7.93
CA GLN A 302 0.16 78.27 9.08
C GLN A 302 1.37 78.87 9.77
N MET A 303 2.45 78.09 9.89
CA MET A 303 3.71 78.65 10.46
C MET A 303 4.33 79.74 9.56
N GLN A 304 4.24 79.55 8.23
CA GLN A 304 4.70 80.58 7.28
C GLN A 304 3.84 81.85 7.38
N GLU A 305 2.49 81.73 7.41
CA GLU A 305 1.54 82.86 7.57
C GLU A 305 1.78 83.56 8.90
N ALA A 306 2.03 82.84 9.97
CA ALA A 306 2.37 83.43 11.27
C ALA A 306 3.72 84.19 11.24
N SER A 307 4.74 83.62 10.56
CA SER A 307 6.03 84.26 10.34
C SER A 307 5.89 85.54 9.55
N ASP A 308 5.15 85.60 8.48
CA ASP A 308 4.86 86.75 7.66
C ASP A 308 4.10 87.85 8.46
N GLY A 309 3.16 87.40 9.32
CA GLY A 309 2.40 88.24 10.24
C GLY A 309 3.36 88.94 11.30
N ILE A 310 4.33 88.18 11.86
CA ILE A 310 5.32 88.73 12.80
C ILE A 310 6.26 89.74 12.10
N GLU A 311 6.69 89.48 10.86
CA GLU A 311 7.47 90.40 10.07
C GLU A 311 6.72 91.71 9.80
N ALA A 312 5.42 91.60 9.47
CA ALA A 312 4.54 92.78 9.30
C ALA A 312 4.38 93.59 10.59
N LEU A 313 4.21 92.93 11.73
CA LEU A 313 4.19 93.57 13.08
C LEU A 313 5.55 94.27 13.43
N ASP A 314 6.67 93.65 13.10
CA ASP A 314 7.96 94.23 13.30
C ASP A 314 8.11 95.55 12.48
N LYS A 315 7.76 95.54 11.21
CA LYS A 315 7.72 96.78 10.35
C LYS A 315 6.83 97.86 10.94
N GLN A 316 5.66 97.47 11.44
CA GLN A 316 4.71 98.41 12.04
C GLN A 316 5.26 98.94 13.36
N SER A 317 5.93 98.18 14.18
CA SER A 317 6.62 98.55 15.41
C SER A 317 7.75 99.58 15.12
N GLN A 318 8.51 99.32 14.02
CA GLN A 318 9.61 100.27 13.61
C GLN A 318 8.97 101.60 13.15
N LEU A 319 7.81 101.62 12.41
CA LEU A 319 7.10 102.86 12.05
C LEU A 319 6.64 103.60 13.30
N ILE A 320 6.02 102.90 14.25
CA ILE A 320 5.57 103.51 15.53
C ILE A 320 6.77 104.11 16.25
N SER A 321 7.93 103.40 16.32
CA SER A 321 9.17 103.93 16.93
C SER A 321 9.68 105.22 16.25
N ALA A 322 9.58 105.33 14.90
CA ALA A 322 9.96 106.48 14.14
C ALA A 322 9.00 107.64 14.43
N ILE A 323 7.68 107.39 14.49
CA ILE A 323 6.70 108.40 14.88
C ILE A 323 6.90 108.91 16.26
N LEU A 324 7.17 108.05 17.24
CA LEU A 324 7.52 108.43 18.63
C LEU A 324 8.74 109.33 18.71
N LYS A 325 9.79 108.99 17.91
CA LYS A 325 10.97 109.78 17.78
C LYS A 325 10.69 111.22 17.23
N THR A 326 9.79 111.27 16.21
CA THR A 326 9.36 112.49 15.65
C THR A 326 8.53 113.34 16.66
N ILE A 327 7.58 112.72 17.37
CA ILE A 327 6.84 113.33 18.46
C ILE A 327 7.73 113.89 19.55
N SER A 328 8.76 113.06 19.99
CA SER A 328 9.71 113.54 20.95
C SER A 328 10.46 114.76 20.45
N GLY A 329 10.89 114.73 19.16
CA GLY A 329 11.54 115.93 18.56
C GLY A 329 10.67 117.12 18.49
N ILE A 330 9.36 117.00 18.19
CA ILE A 330 8.39 118.05 18.20
C ILE A 330 8.20 118.60 19.67
N ALA A 331 8.11 117.68 20.64
CA ALA A 331 7.95 118.06 22.03
C ALA A 331 9.18 118.87 22.53
N ASP A 332 10.36 118.44 22.12
CA ASP A 332 11.59 119.18 22.43
C ASP A 332 11.65 120.54 21.80
N GLN A 333 11.22 120.63 20.51
CA GLN A 333 11.07 121.95 19.83
C GLN A 333 9.99 122.81 20.45
N THR A 334 8.88 122.25 20.86
CA THR A 334 7.82 122.96 21.53
C THR A 334 8.24 123.49 22.88
N ASN A 335 9.00 122.61 23.64
CA ASN A 335 9.52 123.01 24.90
C ASN A 335 10.60 124.15 24.80
N LEU A 336 11.46 124.06 23.73
CA LEU A 336 12.36 125.14 23.38
C LEU A 336 11.63 126.42 22.98
N LEU A 337 10.58 126.35 22.23
CA LEU A 337 9.74 127.44 21.84
C LEU A 337 9.03 128.06 23.05
N ALA A 338 8.48 127.24 23.94
CA ALA A 338 7.90 127.70 25.21
C ALA A 338 8.93 128.32 26.14
N LEU A 339 10.14 127.76 26.18
CA LEU A 339 11.22 128.36 26.94
C LEU A 339 11.67 129.73 26.36
N ASN A 340 11.80 129.79 25.05
CA ASN A 340 12.12 131.07 24.35
C ASN A 340 11.04 132.10 24.55
N ALA A 341 9.74 131.73 24.47
CA ALA A 341 8.66 132.62 24.76
C ALA A 341 8.62 133.12 26.21
N ALA A 342 8.90 132.18 27.14
CA ALA A 342 9.04 132.55 28.56
C ALA A 342 10.25 133.52 28.83
N ILE A 343 11.38 133.30 28.16
CA ILE A 343 12.52 134.19 28.20
C ILE A 343 12.20 135.59 27.64
N GLU A 344 11.53 135.63 26.49
CA GLU A 344 11.18 136.89 25.87
C GLU A 344 10.03 137.63 26.64
N ALA A 345 9.08 136.88 27.23
CA ALA A 345 8.17 137.47 28.18
C ALA A 345 8.80 138.05 29.45
N ALA A 346 9.87 137.34 29.94
CA ALA A 346 10.62 137.89 31.07
C ALA A 346 11.55 139.05 30.71
N ARG A 347 11.74 139.34 29.40
CA ARG A 347 12.54 140.44 28.89
C ARG A 347 11.75 141.70 28.60
N ALA A 348 10.42 141.56 28.51
CA ALA A 348 9.50 142.61 28.16
C ALA A 348 8.75 143.26 29.36
N GLY A 349 9.05 142.77 30.60
CA GLY A 349 8.39 143.34 31.81
C GLY A 349 9.37 144.00 32.74
#